data_139d99904f96e5e6f0b5a0938793914e
#
_entry.id   139d99904f96e5e6f0b5a0938793914e
#
_cell.length_a   1.000
_cell.length_b   1.000
_cell.length_c   1.000
_cell.angle_alpha   90.00
_cell.angle_beta   90.00
_cell.angle_gamma   90.00
#
_symmetry.space_group_name_H-M   'P 1'
#
loop_
_entity.id
_entity.type
_entity.pdbx_description
1 polymer ?
#
loop_
_entity_poly.entity_id
_entity_poly.type
_entity_poly.pdbx_seq_one_letter_code
_entity_poly.pdbx_strand_id
1 'polypeptide(L)'
;MVTLVPLSADDPRAQRLLTDYFAMRAEAFPQGQTYRPVFPEASVFTPAAGVFFVAVDDDGRDVGCGGIRRIADGPDGPRYEVKHLYLDPSTRGRGWGRVLLERLEAQAREWGAADLVLDTHHTLEAAGGLYARSGFTAIEPYNDNPNATRWYGKQLS
;
A
#
# COMPACT_ATOMS: atom_id res chain seq x y z
N MET A 1 -10.87 8.88 -15.24
CA MET A 1 -10.38 9.49 -13.99
C MET A 1 -10.72 8.58 -12.81
N VAL A 2 -9.88 8.55 -11.81
CA VAL A 2 -10.12 7.74 -10.61
C VAL A 2 -10.42 8.66 -9.42
N THR A 3 -11.35 8.25 -8.57
CA THR A 3 -11.67 8.95 -7.32
C THR A 3 -11.20 8.10 -6.15
N LEU A 4 -10.57 8.71 -5.17
CA LEU A 4 -10.08 8.02 -3.97
C LEU A 4 -11.02 8.34 -2.82
N VAL A 5 -11.65 7.29 -2.27
CA VAL A 5 -12.66 7.43 -1.21
C VAL A 5 -12.10 6.83 0.08
N PRO A 6 -12.02 7.61 1.17
CA PRO A 6 -11.60 7.05 2.45
C PRO A 6 -12.72 6.17 3.02
N LEU A 7 -12.38 4.94 3.34
CA LEU A 7 -13.29 3.97 3.94
C LEU A 7 -12.59 3.25 5.08
N SER A 8 -13.37 2.70 6.01
CA SER A 8 -12.82 1.78 7.01
C SER A 8 -12.28 0.53 6.31
N ALA A 9 -11.18 0.00 6.80
CA ALA A 9 -10.65 -1.27 6.29
C ALA A 9 -11.64 -2.43 6.49
N ASP A 10 -12.61 -2.29 7.43
CA ASP A 10 -13.67 -3.26 7.66
C ASP A 10 -14.88 -3.09 6.71
N ASP A 11 -14.92 -2.01 5.93
CA ASP A 11 -16.02 -1.82 4.99
C ASP A 11 -16.06 -3.00 3.99
N PRO A 12 -17.26 -3.53 3.69
CA PRO A 12 -17.38 -4.64 2.73
C PRO A 12 -16.71 -4.37 1.37
N ARG A 13 -16.70 -3.13 0.90
CA ARG A 13 -16.02 -2.76 -0.33
C ARG A 13 -14.51 -2.91 -0.19
N ALA A 14 -13.93 -2.46 0.93
CA ALA A 14 -12.53 -2.64 1.21
C ALA A 14 -12.16 -4.12 1.36
N GLN A 15 -12.99 -4.89 2.05
CA GLN A 15 -12.77 -6.33 2.28
C GLN A 15 -12.75 -7.12 0.97
N ARG A 16 -13.61 -6.77 0.02
CA ARG A 16 -13.62 -7.43 -1.29
C ARG A 16 -12.32 -7.18 -2.05
N LEU A 17 -11.85 -5.94 -2.06
CA LEU A 17 -10.59 -5.59 -2.72
C LEU A 17 -9.38 -6.23 -2.03
N LEU A 18 -9.40 -6.29 -0.69
CA LEU A 18 -8.33 -6.97 0.06
C LEU A 18 -8.31 -8.47 -0.24
N THR A 19 -9.47 -9.09 -0.38
CA THR A 19 -9.56 -10.50 -0.78
C THR A 19 -8.91 -10.71 -2.15
N ASP A 20 -9.20 -9.84 -3.11
CA ASP A 20 -8.60 -9.90 -4.47
C ASP A 20 -7.09 -9.66 -4.40
N TYR A 21 -6.66 -8.71 -3.58
CA TYR A 21 -5.24 -8.42 -3.38
C TYR A 21 -4.50 -9.64 -2.81
N PHE A 22 -5.03 -10.25 -1.77
CA PHE A 22 -4.40 -11.42 -1.15
C PHE A 22 -4.39 -12.63 -2.09
N ALA A 23 -5.42 -12.81 -2.90
CA ALA A 23 -5.45 -13.87 -3.91
C ALA A 23 -4.36 -13.66 -4.95
N MET A 24 -4.18 -12.44 -5.41
CA MET A 24 -3.10 -12.07 -6.34
C MET A 24 -1.72 -12.32 -5.72
N ARG A 25 -1.53 -11.94 -4.46
CA ARG A 25 -0.28 -12.16 -3.74
C ARG A 25 0.03 -13.66 -3.59
N ALA A 26 -0.97 -14.46 -3.25
CA ALA A 26 -0.83 -15.90 -3.10
C ALA A 26 -0.44 -16.56 -4.43
N GLU A 27 -1.06 -16.13 -5.52
CA GLU A 27 -0.77 -16.66 -6.85
C GLU A 27 0.65 -16.32 -7.32
N ALA A 28 1.12 -15.11 -7.00
CA ALA A 28 2.47 -14.66 -7.36
C ALA A 28 3.56 -15.21 -6.43
N PHE A 29 3.19 -15.81 -5.31
CA PHE A 29 4.16 -16.29 -4.32
C PHE A 29 4.87 -17.54 -4.86
N PRO A 30 6.19 -17.70 -4.60
CA PRO A 30 6.94 -18.85 -5.14
C PRO A 30 6.39 -20.19 -4.67
N GLN A 31 6.43 -21.18 -5.58
CA GLN A 31 6.05 -22.56 -5.26
C GLN A 31 6.88 -23.10 -4.09
N GLY A 32 6.22 -23.85 -3.22
CA GLY A 32 6.87 -24.44 -2.04
C GLY A 32 6.96 -23.50 -0.86
N GLN A 33 6.59 -22.24 -1.02
CA GLN A 33 6.51 -21.26 0.06
C GLN A 33 5.05 -20.97 0.40
N THR A 34 4.79 -20.61 1.65
CA THR A 34 3.44 -20.31 2.12
C THR A 34 3.25 -18.80 2.24
N TYR A 35 2.32 -18.25 1.47
CA TYR A 35 1.86 -16.89 1.65
C TYR A 35 0.84 -16.84 2.80
N ARG A 36 1.04 -15.94 3.75
CA ARG A 36 0.18 -15.81 4.94
C ARG A 36 -0.52 -14.46 4.92
N PRO A 37 -1.75 -14.39 4.36
CA PRO A 37 -2.49 -13.13 4.34
C PRO A 37 -2.91 -12.74 5.75
N VAL A 38 -2.80 -11.43 6.04
CA VAL A 38 -3.25 -10.86 7.30
C VAL A 38 -4.14 -9.66 6.96
N PHE A 39 -5.44 -9.79 7.23
CA PHE A 39 -6.37 -8.68 7.02
C PHE A 39 -6.07 -7.57 8.03
N PRO A 40 -6.08 -6.30 7.60
CA PRO A 40 -5.75 -5.18 8.46
C PRO A 40 -6.83 -4.95 9.51
N GLU A 41 -6.41 -4.56 10.72
CA GLU A 41 -7.32 -4.08 11.74
C GLU A 41 -7.75 -2.65 11.40
N ALA A 42 -9.05 -2.38 11.46
CA ALA A 42 -9.60 -1.08 11.11
C ALA A 42 -9.01 0.06 11.94
N SER A 43 -8.76 -0.18 13.23
CA SER A 43 -8.22 0.83 14.14
C SER A 43 -6.84 1.35 13.72
N VAL A 44 -6.04 0.52 13.08
CA VAL A 44 -4.70 0.87 12.60
C VAL A 44 -4.78 1.83 11.40
N PHE A 45 -5.84 1.71 10.61
CA PHE A 45 -6.05 2.53 9.41
C PHE A 45 -7.12 3.60 9.61
N THR A 46 -7.27 4.07 10.84
CA THR A 46 -8.17 5.17 11.21
C THR A 46 -7.36 6.40 11.55
N PRO A 47 -7.73 7.60 11.08
CA PRO A 47 -7.03 8.83 11.46
C PRO A 47 -6.98 9.02 12.98
N ALA A 48 -5.87 9.48 13.55
CA ALA A 48 -4.60 9.87 12.92
C ALA A 48 -3.55 8.75 12.87
N ALA A 49 -3.92 7.51 13.26
CA ALA A 49 -2.99 6.37 13.20
C ALA A 49 -2.75 5.91 11.76
N GLY A 50 -3.73 6.08 10.89
CA GLY A 50 -3.63 5.70 9.50
C GLY A 50 -4.88 6.06 8.71
N VAL A 51 -4.91 5.70 7.45
CA VAL A 51 -6.06 5.89 6.57
C VAL A 51 -6.07 4.78 5.51
N PHE A 52 -7.25 4.42 5.05
CA PHE A 52 -7.44 3.45 3.98
C PHE A 52 -8.31 4.06 2.89
N PHE A 53 -7.87 3.96 1.64
CA PHE A 53 -8.60 4.46 0.49
C PHE A 53 -9.05 3.34 -0.42
N VAL A 54 -10.25 3.50 -0.99
CA VAL A 54 -10.73 2.70 -2.11
C VAL A 54 -10.70 3.57 -3.35
N ALA A 55 -10.16 3.05 -4.44
CA ALA A 55 -10.12 3.73 -5.73
C ALA A 55 -11.34 3.33 -6.55
N VAL A 56 -12.07 4.33 -7.04
CA VAL A 56 -13.33 4.17 -7.77
C VAL A 56 -13.17 4.74 -9.17
N ASP A 57 -13.54 3.99 -10.20
CA ASP A 57 -13.44 4.46 -11.58
C ASP A 57 -14.65 5.34 -11.98
N ASP A 58 -14.67 5.80 -13.24
CA ASP A 58 -15.72 6.66 -13.75
C ASP A 58 -17.10 5.99 -13.80
N ASP A 59 -17.13 4.67 -13.80
CA ASP A 59 -18.38 3.90 -13.80
C ASP A 59 -18.87 3.57 -12.40
N GLY A 60 -18.19 4.05 -11.37
CA GLY A 60 -18.54 3.78 -9.98
C GLY A 60 -18.08 2.42 -9.47
N ARG A 61 -17.14 1.76 -10.18
CA ARG A 61 -16.61 0.47 -9.76
C ARG A 61 -15.40 0.63 -8.86
N ASP A 62 -15.34 -0.19 -7.82
CA ASP A 62 -14.19 -0.26 -6.94
C ASP A 62 -13.07 -1.05 -7.64
N VAL A 63 -11.96 -0.39 -7.95
CA VAL A 63 -10.89 -0.95 -8.77
C VAL A 63 -9.54 -1.03 -8.08
N GLY A 64 -9.44 -0.55 -6.86
CA GLY A 64 -8.18 -0.61 -6.13
C GLY A 64 -8.31 -0.12 -4.71
N CYS A 65 -7.23 -0.30 -3.95
CA CYS A 65 -7.16 0.14 -2.56
C CYS A 65 -5.72 0.35 -2.13
N GLY A 66 -5.56 0.99 -0.98
CA GLY A 66 -4.27 1.15 -0.33
C GLY A 66 -4.41 1.99 0.91
N GLY A 67 -3.48 1.81 1.84
CA GLY A 67 -3.49 2.55 3.08
C GLY A 67 -2.10 2.88 3.57
N ILE A 68 -2.06 3.78 4.55
CA ILE A 68 -0.85 4.02 5.34
C ILE A 68 -1.19 3.87 6.81
N ARG A 69 -0.20 3.46 7.58
CA ARG A 69 -0.31 3.37 9.03
C ARG A 69 0.96 3.89 9.68
N ARG A 70 0.81 4.50 10.83
CA ARG A 70 1.97 4.91 11.62
C ARG A 70 2.61 3.69 12.24
N ILE A 71 3.93 3.60 12.13
CA ILE A 71 4.75 2.57 12.79
C ILE A 71 5.77 3.27 13.69
N ALA A 72 6.67 2.50 14.30
CA ALA A 72 7.72 3.07 15.14
C ALA A 72 8.54 4.09 14.33
N ASP A 73 8.98 5.16 15.00
CA ASP A 73 9.78 6.20 14.36
C ASP A 73 11.02 5.62 13.71
N GLY A 74 11.34 6.17 12.54
CA GLY A 74 12.58 5.88 11.85
C GLY A 74 13.73 6.77 12.34
N PRO A 75 14.87 6.72 11.65
CA PRO A 75 16.05 7.52 12.04
C PRO A 75 15.80 9.02 12.09
N ASP A 76 14.89 9.51 11.27
CA ASP A 76 14.67 10.95 11.10
C ASP A 76 13.37 11.45 11.72
N GLY A 77 12.58 10.60 12.34
CA GLY A 77 11.33 10.96 13.01
C GLY A 77 10.15 10.08 12.68
N PRO A 78 8.92 10.63 12.69
CA PRO A 78 7.70 9.84 12.47
C PRO A 78 7.72 9.11 11.15
N ARG A 79 7.32 7.85 11.17
CA ARG A 79 7.36 6.96 10.01
C ARG A 79 5.99 6.36 9.76
N TYR A 80 5.56 6.41 8.51
CA TYR A 80 4.34 5.73 8.04
C TYR A 80 4.70 4.65 7.04
N GLU A 81 3.87 3.61 6.99
CA GLU A 81 4.07 2.47 6.12
C GLU A 81 2.91 2.33 5.16
N VAL A 82 3.22 2.20 3.86
CA VAL A 82 2.21 1.87 2.83
C VAL A 82 1.89 0.38 2.93
N LYS A 83 0.60 0.06 2.98
CA LYS A 83 0.11 -1.31 3.02
C LYS A 83 -1.03 -1.53 2.04
N HIS A 84 -1.10 -2.75 1.52
CA HIS A 84 -2.24 -3.23 0.74
C HIS A 84 -2.53 -2.42 -0.51
N LEU A 85 -1.48 -1.88 -1.14
CA LEU A 85 -1.61 -1.14 -2.39
C LEU A 85 -1.96 -2.13 -3.51
N TYR A 86 -3.14 -1.97 -4.09
CA TYR A 86 -3.66 -2.88 -5.09
C TYR A 86 -4.46 -2.15 -6.14
N LEU A 87 -4.25 -2.49 -7.40
CA LEU A 87 -5.09 -2.06 -8.52
C LEU A 87 -5.52 -3.31 -9.30
N ASP A 88 -6.81 -3.35 -9.65
CA ASP A 88 -7.34 -4.40 -10.51
C ASP A 88 -6.52 -4.45 -11.81
N PRO A 89 -6.13 -5.65 -12.28
CA PRO A 89 -5.35 -5.76 -13.53
C PRO A 89 -5.97 -5.08 -14.74
N SER A 90 -7.30 -4.93 -14.79
CA SER A 90 -7.99 -4.24 -15.89
C SER A 90 -7.64 -2.74 -15.96
N THR A 91 -7.07 -2.17 -14.89
CA THR A 91 -6.73 -0.74 -14.81
C THR A 91 -5.29 -0.44 -15.24
N ARG A 92 -4.53 -1.43 -15.65
CA ARG A 92 -3.12 -1.25 -16.02
C ARG A 92 -2.96 -0.22 -17.13
N GLY A 93 -1.88 0.55 -17.03
CA GLY A 93 -1.55 1.58 -18.02
C GLY A 93 -2.30 2.90 -17.85
N ARG A 94 -3.14 3.04 -16.82
CA ARG A 94 -3.90 4.27 -16.58
C ARG A 94 -3.23 5.22 -15.60
N GLY A 95 -2.15 4.80 -14.94
CA GLY A 95 -1.44 5.61 -13.96
C GLY A 95 -2.14 5.74 -12.60
N TRP A 96 -3.14 4.94 -12.34
CA TRP A 96 -3.94 5.03 -11.10
C TRP A 96 -3.19 4.56 -9.86
N GLY A 97 -2.26 3.63 -10.01
CA GLY A 97 -1.36 3.24 -8.91
C GLY A 97 -0.54 4.41 -8.42
N ARG A 98 -0.05 5.23 -9.33
CA ARG A 98 0.68 6.43 -8.99
C ARG A 98 -0.20 7.47 -8.30
N VAL A 99 -1.42 7.67 -8.78
CA VAL A 99 -2.39 8.58 -8.16
C VAL A 99 -2.65 8.18 -6.71
N LEU A 100 -2.89 6.89 -6.47
CA LEU A 100 -3.14 6.36 -5.15
C LEU A 100 -1.91 6.54 -4.24
N LEU A 101 -0.74 6.18 -4.72
CA LEU A 101 0.51 6.31 -3.96
C LEU A 101 0.82 7.77 -3.61
N GLU A 102 0.62 8.68 -4.56
CA GLU A 102 0.82 10.12 -4.32
C GLU A 102 -0.15 10.65 -3.27
N ARG A 103 -1.40 10.18 -3.26
CA ARG A 103 -2.37 10.57 -2.24
C ARG A 103 -1.96 10.08 -0.85
N LEU A 104 -1.45 8.86 -0.75
CA LEU A 104 -0.97 8.33 0.52
C LEU A 104 0.25 9.10 1.01
N GLU A 105 1.15 9.44 0.11
CA GLU A 105 2.32 10.27 0.44
C GLU A 105 1.90 11.65 0.95
N ALA A 106 0.96 12.29 0.27
CA ALA A 106 0.45 13.60 0.68
C ALA A 106 -0.15 13.55 2.07
N GLN A 107 -0.88 12.48 2.40
CA GLN A 107 -1.45 12.31 3.72
C GLN A 107 -0.37 12.12 4.79
N ALA A 108 0.66 11.33 4.49
CA ALA A 108 1.78 11.14 5.41
C ALA A 108 2.50 12.46 5.68
N ARG A 109 2.71 13.27 4.65
CA ARG A 109 3.32 14.61 4.79
C ARG A 109 2.46 15.52 5.67
N GLU A 110 1.15 15.52 5.45
CA GLU A 110 0.23 16.33 6.24
C GLU A 110 0.29 15.95 7.72
N TRP A 111 0.48 14.69 8.02
CA TRP A 111 0.61 14.19 9.39
C TRP A 111 2.03 14.31 9.97
N GLY A 112 2.95 14.95 9.26
CA GLY A 112 4.29 15.24 9.76
C GLY A 112 5.29 14.09 9.63
N ALA A 113 5.06 13.16 8.74
CA ALA A 113 5.98 12.04 8.53
C ALA A 113 7.35 12.52 8.04
N ALA A 114 8.40 11.99 8.62
CA ALA A 114 9.77 12.20 8.15
C ALA A 114 10.07 11.33 6.93
N ASP A 115 9.51 10.11 6.91
CA ASP A 115 9.62 9.22 5.77
C ASP A 115 8.40 8.32 5.61
N LEU A 116 8.30 7.72 4.43
CA LEU A 116 7.29 6.75 4.08
C LEU A 116 8.00 5.50 3.62
N VAL A 117 7.65 4.36 4.20
CA VAL A 117 8.30 3.08 3.89
C VAL A 117 7.29 2.04 3.45
N LEU A 118 7.78 0.99 2.85
CA LEU A 118 6.95 -0.16 2.48
C LEU A 118 7.81 -1.41 2.34
N ASP A 119 7.18 -2.54 2.49
CA ASP A 119 7.76 -3.82 2.13
C ASP A 119 6.96 -4.45 0.99
N THR A 120 7.62 -5.27 0.18
CA THR A 120 7.00 -5.93 -0.96
C THR A 120 7.76 -7.21 -1.30
N HIS A 121 7.25 -7.97 -2.26
CA HIS A 121 7.90 -9.17 -2.75
C HIS A 121 8.45 -8.92 -4.16
N HIS A 122 9.63 -9.44 -4.44
CA HIS A 122 10.29 -9.23 -5.75
C HIS A 122 9.47 -9.78 -6.93
N THR A 123 8.54 -10.71 -6.69
CA THR A 123 7.65 -11.24 -7.73
C THR A 123 6.63 -10.22 -8.21
N LEU A 124 6.42 -9.14 -7.46
CA LEU A 124 5.49 -8.07 -7.83
C LEU A 124 6.23 -6.98 -8.62
N GLU A 125 6.62 -7.31 -9.84
CA GLU A 125 7.47 -6.45 -10.66
C GLU A 125 6.83 -5.11 -11.03
N ALA A 126 5.53 -5.11 -11.32
CA ALA A 126 4.81 -3.89 -11.66
C ALA A 126 4.79 -2.90 -10.48
N ALA A 127 4.58 -3.41 -9.26
CA ALA A 127 4.63 -2.59 -8.05
C ALA A 127 6.03 -2.04 -7.81
N GLY A 128 7.06 -2.89 -7.95
CA GLY A 128 8.46 -2.47 -7.80
C GLY A 128 8.82 -1.34 -8.76
N GLY A 129 8.37 -1.44 -10.01
CA GLY A 129 8.58 -0.38 -11.00
C GLY A 129 7.86 0.91 -10.61
N LEU A 130 6.64 0.82 -10.09
CA LEU A 130 5.89 1.98 -9.61
C LEU A 130 6.64 2.69 -8.48
N TYR A 131 7.15 1.94 -7.50
CA TYR A 131 7.87 2.53 -6.36
C TYR A 131 9.13 3.24 -6.82
N ALA A 132 9.92 2.62 -7.69
CA ALA A 132 11.13 3.22 -8.23
C ALA A 132 10.83 4.54 -8.96
N ARG A 133 9.80 4.55 -9.81
CA ARG A 133 9.39 5.76 -10.56
C ARG A 133 8.79 6.84 -9.66
N SER A 134 8.35 6.47 -8.47
CA SER A 134 7.77 7.40 -7.49
C SER A 134 8.78 7.95 -6.49
N GLY A 135 10.07 7.67 -6.70
CA GLY A 135 11.15 8.22 -5.88
C GLY A 135 11.49 7.38 -4.64
N PHE A 136 10.99 6.17 -4.54
CA PHE A 136 11.37 5.25 -3.46
C PHE A 136 12.71 4.59 -3.79
N THR A 137 13.52 4.38 -2.77
CA THR A 137 14.82 3.71 -2.88
C THR A 137 14.86 2.51 -1.94
N ALA A 138 15.72 1.54 -2.27
CA ALA A 138 15.90 0.37 -1.42
C ALA A 138 16.48 0.77 -0.07
N ILE A 139 15.93 0.19 1.00
CA ILE A 139 16.41 0.40 2.38
C ILE A 139 16.61 -0.95 3.07
N GLU A 140 17.28 -0.92 4.23
CA GLU A 140 17.39 -2.11 5.06
C GLU A 140 16.02 -2.52 5.60
N PRO A 141 15.78 -3.82 5.80
CA PRO A 141 14.54 -4.29 6.40
C PRO A 141 14.28 -3.61 7.75
N TYR A 142 13.06 -3.11 7.93
CA TYR A 142 12.62 -2.51 9.19
C TYR A 142 11.66 -3.44 9.95
N ASN A 143 11.38 -4.61 9.40
CA ASN A 143 10.51 -5.61 10.02
C ASN A 143 10.93 -7.03 9.56
N ASP A 144 10.29 -8.04 10.16
CA ASP A 144 10.54 -9.46 9.85
C ASP A 144 9.38 -10.06 9.04
N ASN A 145 8.73 -9.27 8.20
CA ASN A 145 7.59 -9.75 7.42
C ASN A 145 7.99 -10.94 6.51
N PRO A 146 7.47 -12.15 6.77
CA PRO A 146 7.83 -13.34 5.99
C PRO A 146 7.32 -13.28 4.54
N ASN A 147 6.37 -12.39 4.26
CA ASN A 147 5.80 -12.21 2.92
C ASN A 147 6.58 -11.20 2.08
N ALA A 148 7.65 -10.62 2.63
CA ALA A 148 8.44 -9.59 1.95
C ALA A 148 9.84 -10.09 1.62
N THR A 149 10.39 -9.58 0.51
CA THR A 149 11.78 -9.79 0.12
C THR A 149 12.47 -8.49 -0.24
N ARG A 150 11.74 -7.38 -0.26
CA ARG A 150 12.28 -6.06 -0.58
C ARG A 150 11.64 -4.99 0.29
N TRP A 151 12.44 -4.00 0.66
CA TRP A 151 12.04 -2.86 1.49
C TRP A 151 12.45 -1.57 0.81
N TYR A 152 11.54 -0.61 0.79
CA TYR A 152 11.74 0.68 0.13
C TYR A 152 11.35 1.82 1.07
N GLY A 153 11.98 2.96 0.87
CA GLY A 153 11.65 4.16 1.61
C GLY A 153 11.80 5.41 0.77
N LYS A 154 11.09 6.46 1.19
CA LYS A 154 11.15 7.77 0.59
C LYS A 154 11.19 8.83 1.69
N GLN A 155 12.19 9.69 1.65
CA GLN A 155 12.31 10.82 2.55
C GLN A 155 11.23 11.85 2.22
N LEU A 156 10.54 12.35 3.24
CA LEU A 156 9.45 13.32 3.07
C LEU A 156 9.77 14.70 3.66
N SER A 157 10.77 14.77 4.51
CA SER A 157 11.15 16.03 5.15
C SER A 157 12.55 16.47 4.78
#